data_c746af21c632f8efe6bf4375e9100ca2
#
_entry.id   c746af21c632f8efe6bf4375e9100ca2
#
_cell.length_a   1.000
_cell.length_b   1.000
_cell.length_c   1.000
_cell.angle_alpha   90.00
_cell.angle_beta   90.00
_cell.angle_gamma   90.00
#
_symmetry.space_group_name_H-M   'P 1'
#
loop_
_entity.id
_entity.type
_entity.pdbx_description
1 polymer ?
#
loop_
_entity_poly.entity_id
_entity_poly.type
_entity_poly.pdbx_seq_one_letter_code
_entity_poly.pdbx_strand_id
1 'polypeptide(L)'
;MENDPDWNWTRKSIGWFLNEALKIEGARAMPLSERERLWGLLESLAGDPFPAEPERPYGRGMFVGSSSLNATRGVALDGMLQYARWLYKQGAVASDERKLDSIPELKQAFDRHIANDKSIVARKVLGRGFATMFWLDKDWATSNALAIFGEKEKELGEIALANYLLFCPPYHDLLPVMVPYYREAVELIGKGYRKEVDEVDRHLVQHLMLLYWHDKIGIESEDLLIKDFFSKAPAKLRSEAIEFIGRNLHGAQDVKPEMPKRLTALWEWRWAELKQHRCDGEGVPFGIWFASGQFDLDWSFDNLLSVLRLCHKAELDSWVVERLAVVSQDRPVAAVEALGMMIEGDQEGWAMYRWHDHPRIVLSAALDSTDRHAQEEAKRVIHLMGSRGWYGYRDLLRDLQEERRP
;
A
#
# COMPACT_ATOMS: atom_id res chain seq x y z
N MET A 1 -11.51 30.35 -32.24
CA MET A 1 -11.04 28.98 -31.88
C MET A 1 -10.66 28.85 -30.41
N GLU A 2 -10.03 29.84 -29.78
CA GLU A 2 -9.54 29.74 -28.39
C GLU A 2 -10.64 29.56 -27.33
N ASN A 3 -11.87 29.91 -27.59
CA ASN A 3 -12.99 29.84 -26.64
C ASN A 3 -14.07 28.84 -27.00
N ASP A 4 -13.80 27.90 -27.93
CA ASP A 4 -14.76 26.89 -28.32
C ASP A 4 -14.60 25.66 -27.43
N PRO A 5 -15.58 25.33 -26.56
CA PRO A 5 -15.52 24.19 -25.66
C PRO A 5 -15.41 22.83 -26.39
N ASP A 6 -15.92 22.73 -27.61
CA ASP A 6 -15.86 21.51 -28.41
C ASP A 6 -14.43 21.21 -28.86
N TRP A 7 -13.61 22.23 -29.11
CA TRP A 7 -12.20 22.05 -29.42
C TRP A 7 -11.38 21.54 -28.25
N ASN A 8 -11.82 21.72 -27.02
CA ASN A 8 -11.13 21.16 -25.87
C ASN A 8 -11.10 19.61 -25.90
N TRP A 9 -12.20 18.99 -26.28
CA TRP A 9 -12.27 17.54 -26.49
C TRP A 9 -11.34 17.07 -27.60
N THR A 10 -11.31 17.76 -28.72
CA THR A 10 -10.44 17.44 -29.87
C THR A 10 -8.97 17.53 -29.48
N ARG A 11 -8.55 18.63 -28.84
CA ARG A 11 -7.16 18.81 -28.37
C ARG A 11 -6.75 17.74 -27.39
N LYS A 12 -7.59 17.42 -26.43
CA LYS A 12 -7.36 16.34 -25.47
C LYS A 12 -7.24 14.97 -26.16
N SER A 13 -8.11 14.67 -27.10
CA SER A 13 -8.09 13.42 -27.86
C SER A 13 -6.81 13.29 -28.68
N ILE A 14 -6.29 14.38 -29.27
CA ILE A 14 -5.00 14.40 -29.92
C ILE A 14 -3.90 14.07 -28.92
N GLY A 15 -3.90 14.67 -27.73
CA GLY A 15 -2.95 14.38 -26.68
C GLY A 15 -2.96 12.89 -26.26
N TRP A 16 -4.12 12.29 -26.07
CA TRP A 16 -4.25 10.86 -25.77
C TRP A 16 -3.73 9.97 -26.91
N PHE A 17 -4.09 10.33 -28.15
CA PHE A 17 -3.57 9.61 -29.32
C PHE A 17 -2.05 9.63 -29.38
N LEU A 18 -1.43 10.80 -29.14
CA LEU A 18 0.02 10.95 -29.13
C LEU A 18 0.65 10.09 -28.02
N ASN A 19 0.07 10.11 -26.82
CA ASN A 19 0.52 9.29 -25.70
C ASN A 19 0.51 7.79 -26.03
N GLU A 20 -0.55 7.29 -26.65
CA GLU A 20 -0.65 5.89 -27.03
C GLU A 20 0.27 5.56 -28.24
N ALA A 21 0.35 6.44 -29.23
CA ALA A 21 1.22 6.25 -30.37
C ALA A 21 2.71 6.15 -29.99
N LEU A 22 3.15 6.95 -29.01
CA LEU A 22 4.53 6.95 -28.52
C LEU A 22 4.89 5.71 -27.68
N LYS A 23 3.91 4.91 -27.26
CA LYS A 23 4.13 3.62 -26.57
C LYS A 23 4.36 2.46 -27.52
N ILE A 24 3.97 2.59 -28.80
CA ILE A 24 4.05 1.51 -29.79
C ILE A 24 5.51 1.24 -30.12
N GLU A 25 5.88 -0.04 -30.16
CA GLU A 25 7.23 -0.53 -30.44
C GLU A 25 7.29 -1.37 -31.74
N GLY A 26 8.50 -1.60 -32.23
CA GLY A 26 8.78 -2.43 -33.40
C GLY A 26 8.40 -1.76 -34.74
N ALA A 27 7.95 -2.53 -35.70
CA ALA A 27 7.69 -2.06 -37.06
C ALA A 27 6.54 -1.03 -37.20
N ARG A 28 5.72 -0.88 -36.14
CA ARG A 28 4.62 0.08 -36.09
C ARG A 28 4.95 1.30 -35.25
N ALA A 29 6.16 1.37 -34.69
CA ALA A 29 6.57 2.52 -33.90
C ALA A 29 6.58 3.80 -34.75
N MET A 30 6.29 4.93 -34.10
CA MET A 30 6.42 6.23 -34.72
C MET A 30 7.86 6.44 -35.20
N PRO A 31 8.11 6.81 -36.47
CA PRO A 31 9.47 6.97 -36.97
C PRO A 31 10.14 8.23 -36.42
N LEU A 32 11.47 8.21 -36.25
CA LEU A 32 12.24 9.34 -35.73
C LEU A 32 12.16 10.59 -36.61
N SER A 33 11.85 10.46 -37.89
CA SER A 33 11.59 11.60 -38.79
C SER A 33 10.44 12.49 -38.35
N GLU A 34 9.53 11.98 -37.51
CA GLU A 34 8.40 12.76 -36.98
C GLU A 34 8.74 13.50 -35.67
N ARG A 35 9.98 13.44 -35.18
CA ARG A 35 10.41 14.00 -33.91
C ARG A 35 9.97 15.47 -33.73
N GLU A 36 10.31 16.32 -34.65
CA GLU A 36 10.01 17.76 -34.56
C GLU A 36 8.49 18.03 -34.56
N ARG A 37 7.77 17.30 -35.43
CA ARG A 37 6.32 17.45 -35.53
C ARG A 37 5.60 16.98 -34.25
N LEU A 38 6.01 15.84 -33.69
CA LEU A 38 5.49 15.31 -32.45
C LEU A 38 5.74 16.28 -31.30
N TRP A 39 6.96 16.79 -31.20
CA TRP A 39 7.31 17.79 -30.19
C TRP A 39 6.47 19.06 -30.32
N GLY A 40 6.37 19.64 -31.52
CA GLY A 40 5.57 20.84 -31.74
C GLY A 40 4.09 20.67 -31.37
N LEU A 41 3.51 19.49 -31.61
CA LEU A 41 2.15 19.17 -31.16
C LEU A 41 2.05 19.09 -29.64
N LEU A 42 2.96 18.38 -28.98
CA LEU A 42 2.97 18.23 -27.51
C LEU A 42 3.15 19.61 -26.84
N GLU A 43 4.08 20.41 -27.32
CA GLU A 43 4.34 21.76 -26.78
C GLU A 43 3.14 22.68 -26.94
N SER A 44 2.49 22.66 -28.11
CA SER A 44 1.26 23.45 -28.36
C SER A 44 0.14 23.01 -27.40
N LEU A 45 -0.06 21.71 -27.20
CA LEU A 45 -1.07 21.19 -26.28
C LEU A 45 -0.74 21.44 -24.82
N ALA A 46 0.54 21.44 -24.43
CA ALA A 46 0.98 21.76 -23.07
C ALA A 46 0.77 23.25 -22.74
N GLY A 47 0.76 24.13 -23.76
CA GLY A 47 0.40 25.53 -23.63
C GLY A 47 -1.11 25.82 -23.56
N ASP A 48 -1.98 24.80 -23.61
CA ASP A 48 -3.43 24.97 -23.56
C ASP A 48 -3.86 25.79 -22.32
N PRO A 49 -4.62 26.89 -22.49
CA PRO A 49 -5.03 27.74 -21.39
C PRO A 49 -6.10 27.09 -20.49
N PHE A 50 -6.71 25.97 -20.91
CA PHE A 50 -7.76 25.34 -20.13
C PHE A 50 -7.24 24.20 -19.21
N PRO A 51 -7.77 24.15 -17.95
CA PRO A 51 -8.69 25.11 -17.35
C PRO A 51 -8.02 26.44 -17.10
N ALA A 52 -8.72 27.55 -17.41
CA ALA A 52 -8.19 28.91 -17.38
C ALA A 52 -7.90 29.46 -15.98
N GLU A 53 -8.47 28.81 -14.95
CA GLU A 53 -8.23 29.16 -13.56
C GLU A 53 -7.61 27.94 -12.81
N PRO A 54 -6.85 28.19 -11.72
CA PRO A 54 -6.57 27.13 -10.81
C PRO A 54 -7.93 26.56 -10.38
N GLU A 55 -8.17 25.30 -10.74
CA GLU A 55 -9.33 24.58 -10.22
C GLU A 55 -9.25 24.73 -8.71
N ARG A 56 -10.04 25.66 -8.15
CA ARG A 56 -10.27 25.63 -6.71
C ARG A 56 -10.76 24.22 -6.43
N PRO A 57 -10.29 23.59 -5.36
CA PRO A 57 -10.72 22.26 -5.01
C PRO A 57 -12.23 22.28 -4.78
N TYR A 58 -12.98 22.14 -5.88
CA TYR A 58 -14.40 21.95 -5.84
C TYR A 58 -14.67 20.53 -5.43
N GLY A 59 -15.13 20.35 -4.19
CA GLY A 59 -15.66 19.09 -3.69
C GLY A 59 -14.57 18.03 -3.44
N ARG A 60 -14.68 17.58 -2.37
CA ARG A 60 -13.99 16.58 -1.54
C ARG A 60 -13.58 15.24 -2.17
N GLY A 61 -13.36 15.04 -3.39
CA GLY A 61 -12.95 13.79 -4.04
C GLY A 61 -12.14 13.98 -5.32
N MET A 62 -11.95 15.21 -5.80
CA MET A 62 -11.28 15.46 -7.08
C MET A 62 -9.79 15.82 -6.95
N PHE A 63 -9.22 15.78 -5.76
CA PHE A 63 -7.80 16.12 -5.54
C PHE A 63 -6.84 15.14 -6.22
N VAL A 64 -7.28 13.94 -6.49
CA VAL A 64 -6.45 12.83 -6.82
C VAL A 64 -6.73 12.31 -8.22
N GLY A 65 -5.78 12.45 -9.10
CA GLY A 65 -5.66 11.68 -10.35
C GLY A 65 -6.48 12.15 -11.55
N SER A 66 -7.79 12.25 -11.46
CA SER A 66 -8.65 12.34 -12.67
C SER A 66 -8.60 13.68 -13.42
N SER A 67 -8.43 14.82 -12.74
CA SER A 67 -8.48 16.13 -13.39
C SER A 67 -7.28 16.37 -14.32
N SER A 68 -6.07 15.90 -13.97
CA SER A 68 -4.89 16.05 -14.82
C SER A 68 -4.93 15.18 -16.07
N LEU A 69 -5.53 13.97 -15.94
CA LEU A 69 -5.77 13.08 -17.08
C LEU A 69 -6.86 13.61 -18.02
N ASN A 70 -7.70 14.49 -17.53
CA ASN A 70 -8.81 15.06 -18.27
C ASN A 70 -8.56 16.49 -18.82
N ALA A 71 -7.42 17.09 -18.51
CA ALA A 71 -7.02 18.38 -19.04
C ALA A 71 -6.01 18.22 -20.18
N THR A 72 -6.18 18.95 -21.28
CA THR A 72 -5.28 18.90 -22.46
C THR A 72 -3.82 19.10 -22.06
N ARG A 73 -3.53 20.12 -21.23
CA ARG A 73 -2.20 20.41 -20.69
C ARG A 73 -1.60 19.20 -19.94
N GLY A 74 -2.40 18.56 -19.09
CA GLY A 74 -1.93 17.39 -18.31
C GLY A 74 -1.61 16.20 -19.19
N VAL A 75 -2.46 15.93 -20.18
CA VAL A 75 -2.24 14.85 -21.16
C VAL A 75 -0.98 15.12 -21.99
N ALA A 76 -0.75 16.38 -22.37
CA ALA A 76 0.43 16.77 -23.15
C ALA A 76 1.73 16.65 -22.34
N LEU A 77 1.74 17.06 -21.07
CA LEU A 77 2.89 16.90 -20.17
C LEU A 77 3.24 15.41 -19.93
N ASP A 78 2.23 14.54 -19.79
CA ASP A 78 2.48 13.09 -19.78
C ASP A 78 3.04 12.61 -21.13
N GLY A 79 2.52 13.15 -22.22
CA GLY A 79 3.03 12.88 -23.56
C GLY A 79 4.50 13.24 -23.73
N MET A 80 4.96 14.32 -23.11
CA MET A 80 6.36 14.70 -23.10
C MET A 80 7.23 13.68 -22.37
N LEU A 81 6.75 13.07 -21.29
CA LEU A 81 7.46 11.97 -20.62
C LEU A 81 7.50 10.70 -21.50
N GLN A 82 6.41 10.40 -22.22
CA GLN A 82 6.39 9.29 -23.17
C GLN A 82 7.29 9.56 -24.38
N TYR A 83 7.36 10.81 -24.85
CA TYR A 83 8.26 11.24 -25.92
C TYR A 83 9.73 10.97 -25.56
N ALA A 84 10.15 11.30 -24.34
CA ALA A 84 11.50 10.95 -23.90
C ALA A 84 11.76 9.46 -23.93
N ARG A 85 10.84 8.65 -23.39
CA ARG A 85 10.93 7.18 -23.40
C ARG A 85 11.00 6.64 -24.82
N TRP A 86 10.21 7.20 -25.73
CA TRP A 86 10.21 6.84 -27.14
C TRP A 86 11.58 7.14 -27.79
N LEU A 87 12.18 8.31 -27.53
CA LEU A 87 13.51 8.65 -28.05
C LEU A 87 14.59 7.65 -27.58
N TYR A 88 14.57 7.25 -26.32
CA TYR A 88 15.49 6.22 -25.79
C TYR A 88 15.24 4.87 -26.45
N LYS A 89 14.00 4.45 -26.62
CA LYS A 89 13.64 3.18 -27.27
C LYS A 89 14.04 3.13 -28.74
N GLN A 90 13.98 4.26 -29.42
CA GLN A 90 14.43 4.38 -30.82
C GLN A 90 15.95 4.51 -30.98
N GLY A 91 16.70 4.54 -29.89
CA GLY A 91 18.16 4.73 -29.92
C GLY A 91 18.59 6.13 -30.35
N ALA A 92 17.68 7.11 -30.33
CA ALA A 92 18.00 8.50 -30.66
C ALA A 92 18.80 9.21 -29.57
N VAL A 93 18.79 8.65 -28.36
CA VAL A 93 19.56 9.11 -27.20
C VAL A 93 20.29 7.91 -26.61
N ALA A 94 21.57 8.08 -26.30
CA ALA A 94 22.38 7.03 -25.71
C ALA A 94 21.84 6.63 -24.32
N SER A 95 21.71 5.32 -24.07
CA SER A 95 21.08 4.79 -22.86
C SER A 95 21.96 4.88 -21.62
N ASP A 96 23.26 5.02 -21.80
CA ASP A 96 24.30 5.11 -20.78
C ASP A 96 24.52 6.55 -20.26
N GLU A 97 24.16 7.56 -21.06
CA GLU A 97 24.21 8.97 -20.70
C GLU A 97 22.80 9.54 -20.54
N ARG A 98 22.11 9.14 -19.48
CA ARG A 98 20.78 9.68 -19.18
C ARG A 98 20.88 11.08 -18.63
N LYS A 99 20.82 12.07 -19.53
CA LYS A 99 20.82 13.50 -19.24
C LYS A 99 19.79 14.20 -20.10
N LEU A 100 19.01 15.08 -19.48
CA LEU A 100 18.02 15.88 -20.20
C LEU A 100 18.66 16.86 -21.19
N ASP A 101 19.94 17.15 -21.04
CA ASP A 101 20.71 17.92 -22.03
C ASP A 101 20.74 17.25 -23.41
N SER A 102 20.55 15.94 -23.49
CA SER A 102 20.41 15.19 -24.74
C SER A 102 19.03 15.36 -25.40
N ILE A 103 18.06 15.93 -24.67
CA ILE A 103 16.71 16.23 -25.16
C ILE A 103 16.39 17.69 -24.72
N PRO A 104 17.08 18.68 -25.31
CA PRO A 104 17.03 20.07 -24.84
C PRO A 104 15.63 20.67 -24.89
N GLU A 105 14.82 20.31 -25.87
CA GLU A 105 13.43 20.76 -25.99
C GLU A 105 12.59 20.29 -24.79
N LEU A 106 12.78 19.07 -24.31
CA LEU A 106 12.09 18.54 -23.14
C LEU A 106 12.53 19.23 -21.86
N LYS A 107 13.86 19.39 -21.69
CA LYS A 107 14.42 20.09 -20.53
C LYS A 107 13.87 21.51 -20.41
N GLN A 108 13.89 22.28 -21.50
CA GLN A 108 13.37 23.66 -21.52
C GLN A 108 11.88 23.71 -21.18
N ALA A 109 11.09 22.75 -21.68
CA ALA A 109 9.67 22.68 -21.35
C ALA A 109 9.43 22.43 -19.87
N PHE A 110 10.11 21.43 -19.28
CA PHE A 110 9.98 21.14 -17.85
C PHE A 110 10.50 22.26 -16.96
N ASP A 111 11.66 22.85 -17.27
CA ASP A 111 12.20 24.02 -16.55
C ASP A 111 11.17 25.17 -16.54
N ARG A 112 10.52 25.44 -17.67
CA ARG A 112 9.48 26.47 -17.80
C ARG A 112 8.24 26.13 -16.98
N HIS A 113 7.73 24.87 -17.04
CA HIS A 113 6.55 24.47 -16.28
C HIS A 113 6.81 24.43 -14.78
N ILE A 114 7.98 24.01 -14.34
CA ILE A 114 8.35 24.04 -12.92
C ILE A 114 8.43 25.48 -12.41
N ALA A 115 9.03 26.39 -13.18
CA ALA A 115 9.27 27.77 -12.76
C ALA A 115 8.00 28.64 -12.82
N ASN A 116 7.17 28.46 -13.84
CA ASN A 116 6.12 29.44 -14.19
C ASN A 116 4.68 28.87 -14.14
N ASP A 117 4.49 27.55 -14.24
CA ASP A 117 3.16 26.98 -14.29
C ASP A 117 2.62 26.68 -12.88
N LYS A 118 1.67 27.49 -12.45
CA LYS A 118 1.00 27.37 -11.13
C LYS A 118 -0.26 26.52 -11.18
N SER A 119 -0.53 25.84 -12.30
CA SER A 119 -1.73 25.03 -12.40
C SER A 119 -1.60 23.74 -11.58
N ILE A 120 -2.70 23.38 -10.93
CA ILE A 120 -2.84 22.09 -10.23
C ILE A 120 -2.56 20.92 -11.17
N VAL A 121 -2.99 21.05 -12.44
CA VAL A 121 -2.80 20.03 -13.47
C VAL A 121 -1.33 19.75 -13.74
N ALA A 122 -0.51 20.79 -13.94
CA ALA A 122 0.93 20.62 -14.14
C ALA A 122 1.59 19.99 -12.89
N ARG A 123 1.24 20.42 -11.68
CA ARG A 123 1.80 19.87 -10.43
C ARG A 123 1.46 18.41 -10.23
N LYS A 124 0.25 17.98 -10.56
CA LYS A 124 -0.13 16.55 -10.54
C LYS A 124 0.75 15.73 -11.48
N VAL A 125 0.99 16.21 -12.70
CA VAL A 125 1.84 15.51 -13.67
C VAL A 125 3.30 15.48 -13.21
N LEU A 126 3.83 16.60 -12.72
CA LEU A 126 5.20 16.64 -12.18
C LEU A 126 5.38 15.68 -11.01
N GLY A 127 4.41 15.59 -10.11
CA GLY A 127 4.44 14.63 -9.00
C GLY A 127 4.45 13.18 -9.48
N ARG A 128 3.43 12.75 -10.24
CA ARG A 128 3.36 11.36 -10.73
C ARG A 128 4.45 10.99 -11.73
N GLY A 129 4.98 11.98 -12.47
CA GLY A 129 6.06 11.81 -13.42
C GLY A 129 7.45 11.83 -12.81
N PHE A 130 7.59 12.16 -11.52
CA PHE A 130 8.89 12.44 -10.89
C PHE A 130 9.86 11.26 -10.98
N ALA A 131 9.39 10.05 -10.77
CA ALA A 131 10.23 8.86 -10.94
C ALA A 131 10.75 8.70 -12.37
N THR A 132 9.96 9.08 -13.39
CA THR A 132 10.41 9.08 -14.79
C THR A 132 11.43 10.19 -15.04
N MET A 133 11.20 11.38 -14.50
CA MET A 133 12.17 12.49 -14.61
C MET A 133 13.50 12.13 -13.95
N PHE A 134 13.47 11.49 -12.78
CA PHE A 134 14.65 11.00 -12.10
C PHE A 134 15.37 9.89 -12.90
N TRP A 135 14.61 9.00 -13.55
CA TRP A 135 15.19 8.01 -14.46
C TRP A 135 15.84 8.65 -15.69
N LEU A 136 15.26 9.74 -16.21
CA LEU A 136 15.79 10.49 -17.36
C LEU A 136 17.06 11.27 -17.00
N ASP A 137 17.06 11.95 -15.87
CA ASP A 137 18.20 12.72 -15.37
C ASP A 137 18.12 12.88 -13.84
N LYS A 138 18.94 12.08 -13.16
CA LYS A 138 18.96 12.04 -11.71
C LYS A 138 19.35 13.39 -11.09
N ASP A 139 20.36 14.04 -11.63
CA ASP A 139 20.90 15.30 -11.08
C ASP A 139 19.92 16.44 -11.30
N TRP A 140 19.35 16.52 -12.49
CA TRP A 140 18.32 17.51 -12.81
C TRP A 140 17.07 17.32 -11.94
N ALA A 141 16.56 16.11 -11.82
CA ALA A 141 15.38 15.83 -11.01
C ALA A 141 15.63 16.14 -9.53
N THR A 142 16.79 15.75 -9.00
CA THR A 142 17.19 16.05 -7.61
C THR A 142 17.25 17.56 -7.37
N SER A 143 17.84 18.32 -8.29
CA SER A 143 17.95 19.79 -8.19
C SER A 143 16.58 20.49 -8.25
N ASN A 144 15.61 19.88 -8.93
CA ASN A 144 14.24 20.44 -9.08
C ASN A 144 13.25 19.91 -8.04
N ALA A 145 13.60 18.92 -7.21
CA ALA A 145 12.69 18.30 -6.24
C ALA A 145 12.05 19.34 -5.30
N LEU A 146 12.85 20.29 -4.78
CA LEU A 146 12.37 21.35 -3.90
C LEU A 146 11.37 22.28 -4.61
N ALA A 147 11.56 22.57 -5.90
CA ALA A 147 10.63 23.39 -6.66
C ALA A 147 9.32 22.64 -6.98
N ILE A 148 9.36 21.32 -7.07
CA ILE A 148 8.19 20.48 -7.37
C ILE A 148 7.38 20.20 -6.10
N PHE A 149 8.03 19.78 -4.99
CA PHE A 149 7.39 19.28 -3.77
C PHE A 149 7.43 20.26 -2.59
N GLY A 150 8.19 21.34 -2.67
CA GLY A 150 8.55 22.13 -1.50
C GLY A 150 7.89 23.51 -1.37
N GLU A 151 8.54 24.33 -0.53
CA GLU A 151 7.98 25.39 0.30
C GLU A 151 7.39 26.64 -0.37
N LYS A 152 7.81 27.02 -1.58
CA LYS A 152 7.38 28.31 -2.15
C LYS A 152 5.88 28.40 -2.42
N GLU A 153 5.27 27.27 -2.71
CA GLU A 153 3.83 27.13 -2.96
C GLU A 153 3.37 25.82 -2.30
N LYS A 154 3.24 25.85 -0.99
CA LYS A 154 2.97 24.68 -0.15
C LYS A 154 1.83 23.81 -0.65
N GLU A 155 0.72 24.41 -1.05
CA GLU A 155 -0.45 23.69 -1.57
C GLU A 155 -0.12 22.89 -2.85
N LEU A 156 0.63 23.51 -3.78
CA LEU A 156 1.05 22.83 -5.01
C LEU A 156 2.07 21.72 -4.73
N GLY A 157 2.97 21.92 -3.77
CA GLY A 157 3.90 20.87 -3.30
C GLY A 157 3.18 19.67 -2.71
N GLU A 158 2.17 19.90 -1.88
CA GLU A 158 1.32 18.84 -1.31
C GLU A 158 0.56 18.08 -2.41
N ILE A 159 0.06 18.75 -3.43
CA ILE A 159 -0.60 18.13 -4.59
C ILE A 159 0.39 17.26 -5.38
N ALA A 160 1.60 17.76 -5.63
CA ALA A 160 2.63 16.97 -6.30
C ALA A 160 2.98 15.72 -5.50
N LEU A 161 3.20 15.85 -4.18
CA LEU A 161 3.52 14.75 -3.29
C LEU A 161 2.38 13.71 -3.23
N ALA A 162 1.13 14.15 -3.13
CA ALA A 162 -0.01 13.24 -3.16
C ALA A 162 -0.04 12.41 -4.45
N ASN A 163 0.21 13.04 -5.61
CA ASN A 163 0.24 12.33 -6.88
C ASN A 163 1.48 11.43 -7.03
N TYR A 164 2.61 11.79 -6.45
CA TYR A 164 3.76 10.89 -6.35
C TYR A 164 3.40 9.64 -5.53
N LEU A 165 2.85 9.81 -4.34
CA LEU A 165 2.48 8.69 -3.47
C LEU A 165 1.46 7.75 -4.12
N LEU A 166 0.50 8.27 -4.86
CA LEU A 166 -0.56 7.48 -5.48
C LEU A 166 -0.14 6.72 -6.74
N PHE A 167 0.82 7.25 -7.50
CA PHE A 167 1.13 6.73 -8.84
C PHE A 167 2.55 6.25 -9.03
N CYS A 168 3.45 6.53 -8.10
CA CYS A 168 4.82 6.04 -8.16
C CYS A 168 5.05 4.97 -7.10
N PRO A 169 5.68 3.84 -7.42
CA PRO A 169 6.21 2.95 -6.39
C PRO A 169 7.38 3.62 -5.66
N PRO A 170 7.68 3.23 -4.41
CA PRO A 170 8.82 3.77 -3.66
C PRO A 170 10.14 3.20 -4.20
N TYR A 171 10.67 3.81 -5.25
CA TYR A 171 11.98 3.43 -5.79
C TYR A 171 13.10 3.73 -4.78
N HIS A 172 13.99 2.76 -4.58
CA HIS A 172 15.07 2.86 -3.59
C HIS A 172 16.03 4.01 -3.90
N ASP A 173 16.36 4.21 -5.17
CA ASP A 173 17.27 5.26 -5.60
C ASP A 173 16.71 6.68 -5.39
N LEU A 174 15.39 6.80 -5.32
CA LEU A 174 14.70 8.06 -5.03
C LEU A 174 14.64 8.38 -3.54
N LEU A 175 14.85 7.39 -2.67
CA LEU A 175 14.65 7.56 -1.23
C LEU A 175 15.45 8.77 -0.65
N PRO A 176 16.74 8.96 -0.95
CA PRO A 176 17.49 10.11 -0.40
C PRO A 176 16.86 11.47 -0.75
N VAL A 177 16.27 11.57 -1.94
CA VAL A 177 15.59 12.80 -2.39
C VAL A 177 14.21 12.94 -1.73
N MET A 178 13.52 11.82 -1.49
CA MET A 178 12.14 11.82 -1.01
C MET A 178 12.00 11.82 0.52
N VAL A 179 13.04 11.49 1.28
CA VAL A 179 13.00 11.49 2.76
C VAL A 179 12.41 12.76 3.37
N PRO A 180 12.81 13.98 2.96
CA PRO A 180 12.23 15.21 3.52
C PRO A 180 10.72 15.31 3.30
N TYR A 181 10.24 14.88 2.15
CA TYR A 181 8.82 14.94 1.76
C TYR A 181 8.00 13.82 2.41
N TYR A 182 8.57 12.62 2.59
CA TYR A 182 7.96 11.58 3.41
C TYR A 182 7.80 12.03 4.86
N ARG A 183 8.81 12.71 5.42
CA ARG A 183 8.74 13.27 6.77
C ARG A 183 7.64 14.30 6.89
N GLU A 184 7.52 15.22 5.92
CA GLU A 184 6.41 16.18 5.87
C GLU A 184 5.05 15.48 5.76
N ALA A 185 4.92 14.46 4.92
CA ALA A 185 3.68 13.68 4.79
C ALA A 185 3.31 12.98 6.12
N VAL A 186 4.30 12.43 6.84
CA VAL A 186 4.10 11.81 8.16
C VAL A 186 3.69 12.86 9.20
N GLU A 187 4.24 14.09 9.18
CA GLU A 187 3.79 15.17 10.06
C GLU A 187 2.33 15.57 9.85
N LEU A 188 1.82 15.42 8.66
CA LEU A 188 0.47 15.79 8.27
C LEU A 188 -0.54 14.64 8.35
N ILE A 189 -0.07 13.42 8.64
CA ILE A 189 -0.89 12.20 8.63
C ILE A 189 -2.06 12.31 9.63
N GLY A 190 -3.26 11.99 9.18
CA GLY A 190 -4.46 12.01 10.03
C GLY A 190 -4.91 13.41 10.49
N LYS A 191 -4.23 14.49 10.06
CA LYS A 191 -4.65 15.87 10.42
C LYS A 191 -5.77 16.34 9.50
N GLY A 192 -6.90 16.44 10.02
CA GLY A 192 -8.29 16.73 9.69
C GLY A 192 -8.73 17.51 8.46
N TYR A 193 -7.94 18.32 7.76
CA TYR A 193 -8.38 18.90 6.49
C TYR A 193 -8.22 17.92 5.32
N ARG A 194 -7.64 16.77 5.61
CA ARG A 194 -7.45 15.63 4.72
C ARG A 194 -8.45 14.48 4.97
N LYS A 195 -9.63 14.73 5.51
CA LYS A 195 -10.63 13.66 5.71
C LYS A 195 -10.97 12.84 4.46
N GLU A 196 -10.57 13.36 3.30
CA GLU A 196 -10.77 12.72 2.00
C GLU A 196 -9.48 12.19 1.39
N VAL A 197 -8.40 12.31 2.12
CA VAL A 197 -7.06 11.87 1.75
C VAL A 197 -6.71 10.52 2.42
N ASP A 198 -7.71 9.78 2.90
CA ASP A 198 -7.52 8.39 3.35
C ASP A 198 -6.73 7.56 2.32
N GLU A 199 -6.92 7.82 1.04
CA GLU A 199 -6.23 7.11 -0.02
C GLU A 199 -4.74 7.50 -0.13
N VAL A 200 -4.41 8.78 -0.01
CA VAL A 200 -3.00 9.24 -0.01
C VAL A 200 -2.27 8.76 1.23
N ASP A 201 -2.92 8.83 2.39
CA ASP A 201 -2.35 8.35 3.65
C ASP A 201 -2.11 6.82 3.60
N ARG A 202 -3.03 6.05 3.00
CA ARG A 202 -2.83 4.62 2.74
C ARG A 202 -1.64 4.34 1.84
N HIS A 203 -1.48 5.11 0.76
CA HIS A 203 -0.33 4.95 -0.13
C HIS A 203 0.97 5.35 0.56
N LEU A 204 0.95 6.38 1.43
CA LEU A 204 2.10 6.69 2.27
C LEU A 204 2.46 5.50 3.16
N VAL A 205 1.48 4.88 3.81
CA VAL A 205 1.69 3.64 4.60
C VAL A 205 2.32 2.55 3.74
N GLN A 206 1.78 2.29 2.55
CA GLN A 206 2.30 1.28 1.64
C GLN A 206 3.75 1.58 1.21
N HIS A 207 4.07 2.84 0.89
CA HIS A 207 5.44 3.25 0.59
C HIS A 207 6.39 2.97 1.75
N LEU A 208 6.03 3.41 2.96
CA LEU A 208 6.87 3.20 4.14
C LEU A 208 7.05 1.70 4.45
N MET A 209 5.99 0.91 4.37
CA MET A 209 6.06 -0.52 4.63
C MET A 209 6.84 -1.28 3.54
N LEU A 210 6.75 -0.88 2.27
CA LEU A 210 7.59 -1.44 1.21
C LEU A 210 9.06 -1.09 1.39
N LEU A 211 9.37 0.16 1.74
CA LEU A 211 10.75 0.57 2.03
C LEU A 211 11.31 -0.18 3.25
N TYR A 212 10.50 -0.39 4.29
CA TYR A 212 10.85 -1.22 5.43
C TYR A 212 11.05 -2.69 5.02
N TRP A 213 10.14 -3.24 4.23
CA TRP A 213 10.23 -4.61 3.69
C TRP A 213 11.56 -4.84 2.96
N HIS A 214 11.96 -3.89 2.13
CA HIS A 214 13.20 -3.96 1.33
C HIS A 214 14.47 -3.50 2.06
N ASP A 215 14.43 -3.32 3.38
CA ASP A 215 15.58 -2.88 4.19
C ASP A 215 16.17 -1.53 3.76
N LYS A 216 15.32 -0.58 3.40
CA LYS A 216 15.74 0.76 3.01
C LYS A 216 15.54 1.80 4.11
N ILE A 217 14.61 1.55 5.00
CA ILE A 217 14.36 2.28 6.23
C ILE A 217 14.19 1.28 7.38
N GLY A 218 14.45 1.70 8.60
CA GLY A 218 14.38 0.86 9.79
C GLY A 218 13.78 1.56 10.99
N ILE A 219 13.55 0.82 12.07
CA ILE A 219 13.06 1.40 13.33
C ILE A 219 14.10 2.38 13.88
N GLU A 220 15.39 2.02 13.80
CA GLU A 220 16.50 2.82 14.35
C GLU A 220 17.24 3.60 13.25
N SER A 221 16.68 3.75 12.05
CA SER A 221 17.33 4.52 10.99
C SER A 221 17.31 6.03 11.30
N GLU A 222 18.32 6.76 10.82
CA GLU A 222 18.50 8.20 11.03
C GLU A 222 17.35 9.05 10.45
N ASP A 223 16.62 8.50 9.47
CA ASP A 223 15.47 9.16 8.87
C ASP A 223 14.26 9.24 9.80
N LEU A 224 14.19 8.38 10.83
CA LEU A 224 13.12 8.25 11.82
C LEU A 224 11.72 7.99 11.25
N LEU A 225 11.57 7.71 9.95
CA LEU A 225 10.28 7.63 9.27
C LEU A 225 9.35 6.60 9.90
N ILE A 226 9.86 5.43 10.27
CA ILE A 226 9.06 4.37 10.90
C ILE A 226 8.59 4.79 12.30
N LYS A 227 9.51 5.31 13.14
CA LYS A 227 9.15 5.77 14.50
C LYS A 227 8.14 6.91 14.46
N ASP A 228 8.39 7.90 13.63
CA ASP A 228 7.51 9.05 13.47
C ASP A 228 6.13 8.65 12.95
N PHE A 229 6.08 7.76 11.97
CA PHE A 229 4.82 7.23 11.47
C PHE A 229 4.00 6.57 12.59
N PHE A 230 4.56 5.58 13.29
CA PHE A 230 3.82 4.88 14.33
C PHE A 230 3.47 5.76 15.54
N SER A 231 4.22 6.83 15.79
CA SER A 231 3.91 7.79 16.87
C SER A 231 2.80 8.78 16.51
N LYS A 232 2.66 9.14 15.23
CA LYS A 232 1.78 10.23 14.77
C LYS A 232 0.51 9.72 14.06
N ALA A 233 0.58 8.56 13.41
CA ALA A 233 -0.53 8.03 12.65
C ALA A 233 -1.70 7.61 13.56
N PRO A 234 -2.95 7.81 13.11
CA PRO A 234 -4.12 7.23 13.76
C PRO A 234 -4.05 5.70 13.83
N ALA A 235 -4.69 5.10 14.84
CA ALA A 235 -4.72 3.64 15.02
C ALA A 235 -5.14 2.88 13.75
N LYS A 236 -6.10 3.40 13.00
CA LYS A 236 -6.54 2.82 11.72
C LYS A 236 -5.37 2.67 10.72
N LEU A 237 -4.54 3.70 10.53
CA LEU A 237 -3.42 3.64 9.59
C LEU A 237 -2.27 2.78 10.12
N ARG A 238 -2.06 2.75 11.44
CA ARG A 238 -1.11 1.82 12.06
C ARG A 238 -1.55 0.36 11.87
N SER A 239 -2.85 0.10 12.03
CA SER A 239 -3.46 -1.21 11.72
C SER A 239 -3.28 -1.58 10.25
N GLU A 240 -3.53 -0.65 9.32
CA GLU A 240 -3.31 -0.87 7.88
C GLU A 240 -1.84 -1.18 7.53
N ALA A 241 -0.87 -0.62 8.29
CA ALA A 241 0.55 -0.96 8.12
C ALA A 241 0.85 -2.43 8.49
N ILE A 242 0.32 -2.89 9.62
CA ILE A 242 0.46 -4.28 10.07
C ILE A 242 -0.26 -5.24 9.11
N GLU A 243 -1.48 -4.86 8.66
CA GLU A 243 -2.25 -5.62 7.67
C GLU A 243 -1.51 -5.74 6.33
N PHE A 244 -0.97 -4.63 5.82
CA PHE A 244 -0.24 -4.61 4.55
C PHE A 244 0.95 -5.59 4.56
N ILE A 245 1.74 -5.59 5.63
CA ILE A 245 2.84 -6.55 5.80
C ILE A 245 2.30 -7.98 5.85
N GLY A 246 1.26 -8.24 6.63
CA GLY A 246 0.65 -9.56 6.77
C GLY A 246 0.17 -10.14 5.44
N ARG A 247 -0.52 -9.33 4.64
CA ARG A 247 -1.00 -9.74 3.30
C ARG A 247 0.15 -10.07 2.34
N ASN A 248 1.23 -9.27 2.37
CA ASN A 248 2.42 -9.56 1.58
C ASN A 248 3.12 -10.86 2.04
N LEU A 249 3.20 -11.12 3.35
CA LEU A 249 3.73 -12.36 3.90
C LEU A 249 2.93 -13.58 3.47
N HIS A 250 1.60 -13.49 3.56
CA HIS A 250 0.71 -14.61 3.21
C HIS A 250 0.78 -14.96 1.72
N GLY A 251 0.99 -13.96 0.85
CA GLY A 251 1.16 -14.16 -0.59
C GLY A 251 2.58 -14.52 -1.04
N ALA A 252 3.58 -14.44 -0.15
CA ALA A 252 4.98 -14.65 -0.52
C ALA A 252 5.35 -16.14 -0.58
N GLN A 253 5.91 -16.59 -1.72
CA GLN A 253 6.42 -17.95 -1.88
C GLN A 253 7.85 -18.10 -1.32
N ASP A 254 8.68 -17.05 -1.49
CA ASP A 254 10.09 -17.04 -1.08
C ASP A 254 10.36 -15.82 -0.18
N VAL A 255 10.22 -15.99 1.13
CA VAL A 255 10.60 -14.97 2.10
C VAL A 255 12.07 -15.15 2.48
N LYS A 256 12.88 -14.10 2.25
CA LYS A 256 14.29 -14.12 2.64
C LYS A 256 14.44 -14.37 4.14
N PRO A 257 15.43 -15.18 4.60
CA PRO A 257 15.56 -15.56 6.01
C PRO A 257 15.71 -14.39 7.00
N GLU A 258 16.21 -13.23 6.54
CA GLU A 258 16.37 -12.03 7.36
C GLU A 258 15.04 -11.30 7.60
N MET A 259 14.06 -11.49 6.72
CA MET A 259 12.79 -10.79 6.76
C MET A 259 11.97 -11.14 8.02
N PRO A 260 11.75 -12.42 8.38
CA PRO A 260 11.02 -12.75 9.59
C PRO A 260 11.63 -12.13 10.84
N LYS A 261 12.96 -12.08 10.96
CA LYS A 261 13.66 -11.45 12.11
C LYS A 261 13.36 -9.96 12.22
N ARG A 262 13.39 -9.25 11.09
CA ARG A 262 13.07 -7.82 11.06
C ARG A 262 11.62 -7.55 11.40
N LEU A 263 10.71 -8.35 10.88
CA LEU A 263 9.29 -8.22 11.15
C LEU A 263 8.97 -8.60 12.60
N THR A 264 9.61 -9.63 13.15
CA THR A 264 9.53 -9.94 14.59
C THR A 264 9.94 -8.72 15.43
N ALA A 265 11.05 -8.06 15.11
CA ALA A 265 11.50 -6.86 15.82
C ALA A 265 10.49 -5.69 15.69
N LEU A 266 9.89 -5.49 14.52
CA LEU A 266 8.83 -4.49 14.33
C LEU A 266 7.61 -4.81 15.20
N TRP A 267 7.15 -6.06 15.17
CA TRP A 267 6.01 -6.48 15.96
C TRP A 267 6.28 -6.33 17.47
N GLU A 268 7.41 -6.83 17.97
CA GLU A 268 7.76 -6.75 19.38
C GLU A 268 7.85 -5.31 19.89
N TRP A 269 8.45 -4.42 19.08
CA TRP A 269 8.48 -3.00 19.37
C TRP A 269 7.07 -2.41 19.48
N ARG A 270 6.20 -2.69 18.50
CA ARG A 270 4.81 -2.19 18.54
C ARG A 270 4.02 -2.81 19.66
N TRP A 271 4.16 -4.13 19.86
CA TRP A 271 3.43 -4.85 20.88
C TRP A 271 3.80 -4.40 22.30
N ALA A 272 5.05 -4.03 22.53
CA ALA A 272 5.48 -3.47 23.83
C ALA A 272 4.71 -2.20 24.21
N GLU A 273 4.30 -1.38 23.24
CA GLU A 273 3.45 -0.22 23.45
C GLU A 273 1.96 -0.57 23.53
N LEU A 274 1.46 -1.41 22.61
CA LEU A 274 0.05 -1.77 22.54
C LEU A 274 -0.48 -2.43 23.81
N LYS A 275 0.29 -3.32 24.41
CA LYS A 275 -0.11 -4.02 25.64
C LYS A 275 -0.26 -3.11 26.86
N GLN A 276 0.23 -1.88 26.83
CA GLN A 276 0.08 -0.89 27.91
C GLN A 276 -1.24 -0.12 27.82
N HIS A 277 -1.93 -0.21 26.69
CA HIS A 277 -3.14 0.52 26.40
C HIS A 277 -4.31 -0.42 26.10
N ARG A 278 -5.52 0.12 26.00
CA ARG A 278 -6.66 -0.66 25.49
C ARG A 278 -6.47 -0.92 24.00
N CYS A 279 -6.95 -2.07 23.53
CA CYS A 279 -6.94 -2.39 22.11
C CYS A 279 -7.62 -1.28 21.29
N ASP A 280 -6.83 -0.59 20.49
CA ASP A 280 -7.29 0.42 19.55
C ASP A 280 -7.49 -0.14 18.12
N GLY A 281 -7.27 -1.45 17.93
CA GLY A 281 -7.38 -2.15 16.68
C GLY A 281 -6.06 -2.37 15.94
N GLU A 282 -4.96 -1.71 16.31
CA GLU A 282 -3.66 -1.83 15.63
C GLU A 282 -3.14 -3.27 15.62
N GLY A 283 -3.33 -4.02 16.71
CA GLY A 283 -2.83 -5.40 16.83
C GLY A 283 -3.67 -6.44 16.11
N VAL A 284 -4.91 -6.13 15.75
CA VAL A 284 -5.87 -7.09 15.17
C VAL A 284 -5.37 -7.77 13.89
N PRO A 285 -4.67 -7.09 12.96
CA PRO A 285 -4.14 -7.71 11.75
C PRO A 285 -3.01 -8.73 11.98
N PHE A 286 -2.51 -8.90 13.21
CA PHE A 286 -1.53 -9.97 13.51
C PHE A 286 -2.06 -11.37 13.15
N GLY A 287 -3.38 -11.56 13.13
CA GLY A 287 -3.99 -12.78 12.65
C GLY A 287 -3.48 -13.20 11.26
N ILE A 288 -3.26 -12.23 10.37
CA ILE A 288 -2.73 -12.48 9.01
C ILE A 288 -1.26 -12.93 9.07
N TRP A 289 -0.45 -12.36 10.00
CA TRP A 289 0.94 -12.77 10.21
C TRP A 289 1.00 -14.23 10.70
N PHE A 290 0.16 -14.58 11.67
CA PHE A 290 0.03 -15.97 12.13
C PHE A 290 -0.36 -16.89 10.97
N ALA A 291 -1.37 -16.51 10.19
CA ALA A 291 -1.87 -17.30 9.07
C ALA A 291 -0.82 -17.49 7.96
N SER A 292 0.15 -16.57 7.81
CA SER A 292 1.22 -16.68 6.83
C SER A 292 2.14 -17.90 7.03
N GLY A 293 2.29 -18.37 8.28
CA GLY A 293 3.17 -19.48 8.62
C GLY A 293 4.67 -19.20 8.47
N GLN A 294 5.08 -17.93 8.35
CA GLN A 294 6.47 -17.52 8.08
C GLN A 294 7.34 -17.35 9.33
N PHE A 295 6.75 -17.48 10.51
CA PHE A 295 7.43 -17.28 11.79
C PHE A 295 7.52 -18.57 12.60
N ASP A 296 8.37 -18.55 13.63
CA ASP A 296 8.39 -19.62 14.65
C ASP A 296 6.99 -19.84 15.21
N LEU A 297 6.63 -21.11 15.38
CA LEU A 297 5.25 -21.48 15.71
C LEU A 297 4.88 -21.06 17.14
N ASP A 298 5.80 -21.24 18.10
CA ASP A 298 5.55 -20.90 19.50
C ASP A 298 5.44 -19.37 19.65
N TRP A 299 6.36 -18.62 19.05
CA TRP A 299 6.29 -17.16 18.99
C TRP A 299 4.98 -16.68 18.36
N SER A 300 4.54 -17.34 17.29
CA SER A 300 3.29 -16.98 16.59
C SER A 300 2.06 -17.20 17.46
N PHE A 301 2.00 -18.31 18.20
CA PHE A 301 0.90 -18.59 19.12
C PHE A 301 0.89 -17.64 20.32
N ASP A 302 2.04 -17.39 20.94
CA ASP A 302 2.15 -16.48 22.09
C ASP A 302 1.61 -15.09 21.74
N ASN A 303 1.92 -14.60 20.55
CA ASN A 303 1.44 -13.30 20.08
C ASN A 303 -0.03 -13.34 19.65
N LEU A 304 -0.49 -14.38 18.94
CA LEU A 304 -1.91 -14.51 18.57
C LEU A 304 -2.79 -14.57 19.83
N LEU A 305 -2.46 -15.41 20.80
CA LEU A 305 -3.21 -15.52 22.06
C LEU A 305 -3.20 -14.20 22.83
N SER A 306 -2.08 -13.49 22.83
CA SER A 306 -1.97 -12.18 23.47
C SER A 306 -2.86 -11.14 22.79
N VAL A 307 -2.91 -11.12 21.45
CA VAL A 307 -3.81 -10.25 20.68
C VAL A 307 -5.27 -10.62 20.95
N LEU A 308 -5.63 -11.89 20.94
CA LEU A 308 -7.00 -12.34 21.20
C LEU A 308 -7.45 -11.99 22.62
N ARG A 309 -6.57 -12.10 23.63
CA ARG A 309 -6.88 -11.68 25.01
C ARG A 309 -7.13 -10.17 25.11
N LEU A 310 -6.38 -9.37 24.37
CA LEU A 310 -6.48 -7.89 24.42
C LEU A 310 -7.61 -7.36 23.55
N CYS A 311 -7.76 -7.89 22.33
CA CYS A 311 -8.61 -7.33 21.28
C CYS A 311 -9.88 -8.14 21.01
N HIS A 312 -9.98 -9.36 21.53
CA HIS A 312 -11.09 -10.30 21.35
C HIS A 312 -11.39 -10.67 19.89
N LYS A 313 -10.51 -10.34 18.96
CA LYS A 313 -10.65 -10.66 17.53
C LYS A 313 -9.29 -10.67 16.83
N ALA A 314 -9.24 -11.34 15.68
CA ALA A 314 -8.14 -11.31 14.73
C ALA A 314 -8.68 -10.98 13.33
N GLU A 315 -7.92 -10.24 12.53
CA GLU A 315 -8.27 -9.92 11.14
C GLU A 315 -8.16 -11.16 10.25
N LEU A 316 -9.03 -11.26 9.24
CA LEU A 316 -9.12 -12.42 8.35
C LEU A 316 -9.21 -13.74 9.12
N ASP A 317 -10.14 -13.79 10.02
CA ASP A 317 -10.43 -14.88 10.94
C ASP A 317 -10.47 -16.28 10.27
N SER A 318 -11.00 -16.37 9.03
CA SER A 318 -11.01 -17.61 8.25
C SER A 318 -9.60 -18.14 7.96
N TRP A 319 -8.65 -17.29 7.61
CA TRP A 319 -7.26 -17.68 7.38
C TRP A 319 -6.58 -18.12 8.68
N VAL A 320 -6.92 -17.44 9.78
CA VAL A 320 -6.41 -17.83 11.11
C VAL A 320 -6.89 -19.23 11.47
N VAL A 321 -8.19 -19.51 11.33
CA VAL A 321 -8.77 -20.81 11.69
C VAL A 321 -8.29 -21.94 10.75
N GLU A 322 -8.11 -21.65 9.47
CA GLU A 322 -7.46 -22.56 8.52
C GLU A 322 -6.04 -22.92 8.98
N ARG A 323 -5.24 -21.93 9.36
CA ARG A 323 -3.89 -22.15 9.89
C ARG A 323 -3.91 -22.92 11.21
N LEU A 324 -4.84 -22.61 12.13
CA LEU A 324 -5.03 -23.35 13.37
C LEU A 324 -5.28 -24.83 13.09
N ALA A 325 -6.12 -25.16 12.11
CA ALA A 325 -6.38 -26.53 11.71
C ALA A 325 -5.12 -27.25 11.22
N VAL A 326 -4.29 -26.58 10.42
CA VAL A 326 -3.00 -27.15 9.93
C VAL A 326 -2.04 -27.47 11.06
N VAL A 327 -1.94 -26.61 12.08
CA VAL A 327 -0.94 -26.74 13.17
C VAL A 327 -1.48 -27.34 14.47
N SER A 328 -2.77 -27.73 14.49
CA SER A 328 -3.46 -28.22 15.69
C SER A 328 -2.87 -29.51 16.26
N GLN A 329 -2.31 -30.38 15.43
CA GLN A 329 -1.63 -31.60 15.88
C GLN A 329 -0.31 -31.28 16.62
N ASP A 330 0.42 -30.25 16.18
CA ASP A 330 1.69 -29.84 16.77
C ASP A 330 1.50 -29.05 18.07
N ARG A 331 0.43 -28.26 18.16
CA ARG A 331 0.14 -27.38 19.31
C ARG A 331 -1.35 -27.41 19.67
N PRO A 332 -1.88 -28.56 20.13
CA PRO A 332 -3.32 -28.74 20.35
C PRO A 332 -3.91 -27.78 21.41
N VAL A 333 -3.18 -27.51 22.49
CA VAL A 333 -3.62 -26.58 23.54
C VAL A 333 -3.77 -25.18 23.00
N ALA A 334 -2.72 -24.63 22.40
CA ALA A 334 -2.73 -23.26 21.90
C ALA A 334 -3.75 -23.06 20.76
N ALA A 335 -3.91 -24.09 19.89
CA ALA A 335 -4.86 -24.03 18.80
C ALA A 335 -6.32 -23.99 19.28
N VAL A 336 -6.67 -24.83 20.27
CA VAL A 336 -8.04 -24.85 20.80
C VAL A 336 -8.35 -23.64 21.68
N GLU A 337 -7.38 -23.11 22.44
CA GLU A 337 -7.53 -21.86 23.18
C GLU A 337 -7.79 -20.67 22.22
N ALA A 338 -6.98 -20.56 21.14
CA ALA A 338 -7.18 -19.51 20.14
C ALA A 338 -8.56 -19.62 19.48
N LEU A 339 -8.98 -20.82 19.08
CA LEU A 339 -10.31 -21.05 18.53
C LEU A 339 -11.41 -20.65 19.51
N GLY A 340 -11.29 -21.02 20.78
CA GLY A 340 -12.24 -20.66 21.84
C GLY A 340 -12.39 -19.15 22.00
N MET A 341 -11.27 -18.42 22.06
CA MET A 341 -11.28 -16.96 22.15
C MET A 341 -11.87 -16.30 20.93
N MET A 342 -11.62 -16.82 19.73
CA MET A 342 -12.22 -16.29 18.49
C MET A 342 -13.74 -16.50 18.47
N ILE A 343 -14.22 -17.66 18.94
CA ILE A 343 -15.65 -17.93 19.09
C ILE A 343 -16.25 -16.96 20.13
N GLU A 344 -15.62 -16.77 21.28
CA GLU A 344 -16.09 -15.83 22.31
C GLU A 344 -16.20 -14.40 21.78
N GLY A 345 -15.24 -13.97 20.96
CA GLY A 345 -15.21 -12.65 20.34
C GLY A 345 -16.26 -12.44 19.22
N ASP A 346 -16.73 -13.49 18.59
CA ASP A 346 -17.77 -13.43 17.55
C ASP A 346 -19.18 -13.33 18.18
N GLN A 347 -19.55 -12.11 18.60
CA GLN A 347 -20.84 -11.86 19.24
C GLN A 347 -22.03 -12.07 18.31
N GLU A 348 -21.84 -11.88 17.01
CA GLU A 348 -22.89 -11.97 15.99
C GLU A 348 -23.08 -13.40 15.46
N GLY A 349 -22.10 -14.29 15.67
CA GLY A 349 -22.12 -15.69 15.23
C GLY A 349 -21.93 -15.91 13.73
N TRP A 350 -21.52 -14.88 12.98
CA TRP A 350 -21.34 -15.00 11.52
C TRP A 350 -19.98 -15.60 11.12
N ALA A 351 -18.99 -15.55 11.98
CA ALA A 351 -17.64 -16.03 11.69
C ALA A 351 -17.63 -17.54 11.39
N MET A 352 -18.39 -18.33 12.13
CA MET A 352 -18.51 -19.78 11.97
C MET A 352 -18.91 -20.23 10.55
N TYR A 353 -19.74 -19.46 9.84
CA TYR A 353 -20.14 -19.78 8.46
C TYR A 353 -18.96 -19.72 7.48
N ARG A 354 -17.95 -18.91 7.79
CA ARG A 354 -16.77 -18.72 6.94
C ARG A 354 -15.65 -19.72 7.23
N TRP A 355 -15.71 -20.39 8.39
CA TRP A 355 -14.63 -21.25 8.84
C TRP A 355 -14.71 -22.69 8.34
N HIS A 356 -15.80 -23.03 7.64
CA HIS A 356 -16.02 -24.38 7.08
C HIS A 356 -15.79 -25.49 8.13
N ASP A 357 -15.05 -26.54 7.78
CA ASP A 357 -14.76 -27.68 8.66
C ASP A 357 -13.49 -27.49 9.53
N HIS A 358 -12.78 -26.37 9.41
CA HIS A 358 -11.54 -26.16 10.13
C HIS A 358 -11.69 -26.20 11.66
N PRO A 359 -12.74 -25.64 12.27
CA PRO A 359 -12.97 -25.81 13.71
C PRO A 359 -13.05 -27.27 14.16
N ARG A 360 -13.65 -28.15 13.34
CA ARG A 360 -13.73 -29.58 13.65
C ARG A 360 -12.35 -30.21 13.72
N ILE A 361 -11.46 -29.88 12.80
CA ILE A 361 -10.09 -30.40 12.79
C ILE A 361 -9.36 -29.99 14.05
N VAL A 362 -9.45 -28.70 14.46
CA VAL A 362 -8.83 -28.21 15.70
C VAL A 362 -9.38 -28.91 16.93
N LEU A 363 -10.70 -29.08 17.02
CA LEU A 363 -11.37 -29.73 18.15
C LEU A 363 -11.02 -31.22 18.24
N SER A 364 -11.03 -31.94 17.11
CA SER A 364 -10.61 -33.36 17.08
C SER A 364 -9.17 -33.51 17.52
N ALA A 365 -8.23 -32.70 16.98
CA ALA A 365 -6.83 -32.74 17.37
C ALA A 365 -6.63 -32.52 18.89
N ALA A 366 -7.41 -31.60 19.48
CA ALA A 366 -7.35 -31.31 20.91
C ALA A 366 -7.95 -32.44 21.75
N LEU A 367 -9.05 -33.09 21.30
CA LEU A 367 -9.66 -34.24 21.99
C LEU A 367 -8.79 -35.50 21.95
N ASP A 368 -8.09 -35.72 20.83
CA ASP A 368 -7.18 -36.87 20.64
C ASP A 368 -5.81 -36.66 21.30
N SER A 369 -5.52 -35.43 21.75
CA SER A 369 -4.27 -35.11 22.44
C SER A 369 -4.13 -35.88 23.78
N THR A 370 -2.91 -36.21 24.14
CA THR A 370 -2.59 -36.72 25.48
C THR A 370 -2.65 -35.64 26.56
N ASP A 371 -2.71 -34.39 26.18
CA ASP A 371 -2.80 -33.26 27.08
C ASP A 371 -4.25 -33.05 27.59
N ARG A 372 -4.42 -33.28 28.89
CA ARG A 372 -5.73 -33.13 29.54
C ARG A 372 -6.31 -31.73 29.43
N HIS A 373 -5.47 -30.69 29.41
CA HIS A 373 -5.94 -29.33 29.28
C HIS A 373 -6.53 -29.08 27.87
N ALA A 374 -5.88 -29.58 26.82
CA ALA A 374 -6.43 -29.51 25.46
C ALA A 374 -7.81 -30.21 25.39
N GLN A 375 -7.95 -31.40 25.96
CA GLN A 375 -9.23 -32.13 25.97
C GLN A 375 -10.34 -31.37 26.69
N GLU A 376 -10.05 -30.82 27.89
CA GLU A 376 -11.07 -30.08 28.66
C GLU A 376 -11.44 -28.78 27.94
N GLU A 377 -10.48 -28.09 27.36
CA GLU A 377 -10.74 -26.85 26.60
C GLU A 377 -11.57 -27.15 25.34
N ALA A 378 -11.28 -28.24 24.60
CA ALA A 378 -12.09 -28.64 23.46
C ALA A 378 -13.56 -28.91 23.83
N LYS A 379 -13.79 -29.60 24.96
CA LYS A 379 -15.15 -29.83 25.48
C LYS A 379 -15.82 -28.49 25.83
N ARG A 380 -15.12 -27.57 26.50
CA ARG A 380 -15.61 -26.23 26.81
C ARG A 380 -16.03 -25.50 25.54
N VAL A 381 -15.19 -25.52 24.51
CA VAL A 381 -15.46 -24.85 23.22
C VAL A 381 -16.67 -25.49 22.52
N ILE A 382 -16.79 -26.81 22.49
CA ILE A 382 -17.96 -27.53 21.91
C ILE A 382 -19.24 -27.11 22.65
N HIS A 383 -19.22 -27.03 23.98
CA HIS A 383 -20.37 -26.56 24.75
C HIS A 383 -20.72 -25.11 24.46
N LEU A 384 -19.71 -24.24 24.34
CA LEU A 384 -19.90 -22.84 23.94
C LEU A 384 -20.55 -22.72 22.57
N MET A 385 -20.08 -23.49 21.58
CA MET A 385 -20.67 -23.56 20.24
C MET A 385 -22.12 -24.03 20.30
N GLY A 386 -22.39 -25.08 21.09
CA GLY A 386 -23.75 -25.58 21.31
C GLY A 386 -24.70 -24.55 21.94
N SER A 387 -24.22 -23.73 22.89
CA SER A 387 -25.01 -22.66 23.50
C SER A 387 -25.37 -21.55 22.52
N ARG A 388 -24.60 -21.40 21.45
CA ARG A 388 -24.82 -20.45 20.34
C ARG A 388 -25.56 -21.05 19.15
N GLY A 389 -26.08 -22.29 19.28
CA GLY A 389 -26.88 -22.95 18.23
C GLY A 389 -26.09 -23.81 17.24
N TRP A 390 -24.75 -23.93 17.41
CA TRP A 390 -23.89 -24.76 16.57
C TRP A 390 -23.80 -26.21 17.11
N TYR A 391 -24.84 -27.01 16.86
CA TYR A 391 -24.96 -28.36 17.43
C TYR A 391 -24.18 -29.44 16.67
N GLY A 392 -23.68 -29.16 15.47
CA GLY A 392 -23.01 -30.11 14.59
C GLY A 392 -21.68 -30.65 15.10
N TYR A 393 -21.17 -30.17 16.25
CA TYR A 393 -19.90 -30.60 16.86
C TYR A 393 -20.12 -31.53 18.08
N ARG A 394 -21.37 -31.83 18.46
CA ARG A 394 -21.69 -32.68 19.63
C ARG A 394 -21.36 -34.15 19.42
N ASP A 395 -21.30 -34.59 18.17
CA ASP A 395 -20.87 -35.94 17.80
C ASP A 395 -19.43 -36.24 18.31
N LEU A 396 -18.53 -35.25 18.23
CA LEU A 396 -17.15 -35.38 18.74
C LEU A 396 -17.09 -35.80 20.24
N LEU A 397 -18.09 -35.45 21.05
CA LEU A 397 -18.17 -35.81 22.44
C LEU A 397 -18.75 -37.23 22.64
N ARG A 398 -19.56 -37.75 21.70
CA ARG A 398 -20.15 -39.07 21.75
C ARG A 398 -19.13 -40.14 21.38
N ASP A 399 -18.35 -39.91 20.37
CA ASP A 399 -17.31 -40.81 19.89
C ASP A 399 -16.32 -41.11 21.01
N LEU A 400 -15.93 -40.10 21.82
CA LEU A 400 -15.11 -40.28 23.02
C LEU A 400 -15.76 -41.14 24.12
N GLN A 401 -17.09 -41.21 24.21
CA GLN A 401 -17.78 -42.02 25.20
C GLN A 401 -17.91 -43.48 24.74
N GLU A 402 -17.99 -43.73 23.43
CA GLU A 402 -18.04 -45.08 22.86
C GLU A 402 -16.69 -45.75 22.88
N GLU A 403 -15.58 -45.04 22.59
CA GLU A 403 -14.21 -45.56 22.68
C GLU A 403 -13.77 -45.92 24.12
N ARG A 404 -14.39 -45.32 25.14
CA ARG A 404 -14.10 -45.58 26.56
C ARG A 404 -14.99 -46.66 27.18
N ARG A 405 -15.87 -47.32 26.40
CA ARG A 405 -16.60 -48.47 26.89
C ARG A 405 -15.71 -49.70 26.77
N PRO A 406 -15.43 -50.41 27.92
CA PRO A 406 -14.55 -51.59 27.95
C PRO A 406 -15.10 -52.76 27.13
#